data_61a2a5ae408213e320204c72cea8b5ef
#
_entry.id   61a2a5ae408213e320204c72cea8b5ef
#
_cell.length_a   1.000
_cell.length_b   1.000
_cell.length_c   1.000
_cell.angle_alpha   90.00
_cell.angle_beta   90.00
_cell.angle_gamma   90.00
#
_symmetry.space_group_name_H-M   'P 1'
#
loop_
_entity.id
_entity.type
_entity.pdbx_description
1 polymer ?
#
loop_
_entity_poly.entity_id
_entity_poly.type
_entity_poly.pdbx_seq_one_letter_code
_entity_poly.pdbx_strand_id
1 'polypeptide(L)'
;TVHTGVATEAITGEVSVDGLQFKDGDQLKVAFHANTTDKLLIVTTGGKAFTLGADKLPGGRGHGEPLRIIVDMDNDQAVLTAFVHDPTRKLLMASTVGNGFIVAESDMVANTRKGKQIMNVSLPDETRLCVPVTGDHVAIIGENRKMLIFALSQLPEMSRGKGVRLQRYKDGGVSDIRCFAMEEGLTWEDSAGRVYTRKREELTEWIADRAQAGRLVPKGFPRSGKFS
;
A
#
# COMPACT_ATOMS: atom_id res chain seq x y z
N THR A 1 -12.43 8.90 10.58
CA THR A 1 -13.84 8.66 10.20
C THR A 1 -13.94 8.11 8.78
N VAL A 2 -15.06 7.46 8.48
CA VAL A 2 -15.38 6.96 7.14
C VAL A 2 -16.80 7.40 6.78
N HIS A 3 -16.99 7.80 5.55
CA HIS A 3 -18.31 8.09 4.99
C HIS A 3 -18.31 7.94 3.47
N THR A 4 -19.48 7.86 2.88
CA THR A 4 -19.66 7.85 1.42
C THR A 4 -20.15 9.21 0.94
N GLY A 5 -19.65 9.64 -0.20
CA GLY A 5 -20.24 10.68 -1.03
C GLY A 5 -21.07 10.03 -2.15
N VAL A 6 -21.96 10.81 -2.77
CA VAL A 6 -22.72 10.36 -3.93
C VAL A 6 -22.09 10.95 -5.18
N ALA A 7 -21.65 10.09 -6.10
CA ALA A 7 -21.27 10.53 -7.43
C ALA A 7 -22.53 10.72 -8.28
N THR A 8 -22.73 11.89 -8.83
CA THR A 8 -23.91 12.25 -9.65
C THR A 8 -23.66 12.09 -11.15
N GLU A 9 -22.41 11.83 -11.54
CA GLU A 9 -21.98 11.67 -12.94
C GLU A 9 -21.24 10.34 -13.12
N ALA A 10 -21.07 9.92 -14.36
CA ALA A 10 -20.31 8.73 -14.69
C ALA A 10 -18.89 8.84 -14.13
N ILE A 11 -18.46 7.83 -13.41
CA ILE A 11 -17.16 7.79 -12.73
C ILE A 11 -16.06 7.65 -13.77
N THR A 12 -15.49 8.78 -14.19
CA THR A 12 -14.33 8.83 -15.05
C THR A 12 -13.28 9.75 -14.41
N GLY A 13 -12.17 9.19 -13.96
CA GLY A 13 -11.06 9.99 -13.46
C GLY A 13 -10.88 9.99 -11.93
N GLU A 14 -10.16 11.00 -11.43
CA GLU A 14 -9.81 11.13 -10.02
C GLU A 14 -11.02 11.49 -9.15
N VAL A 15 -10.99 11.02 -7.90
CA VAL A 15 -12.00 11.40 -6.91
C VAL A 15 -11.80 12.85 -6.52
N SER A 16 -12.83 13.70 -6.73
CA SER A 16 -12.81 15.04 -6.18
C SER A 16 -13.03 15.00 -4.67
N VAL A 17 -12.10 15.60 -3.95
CA VAL A 17 -12.15 15.76 -2.48
C VAL A 17 -12.40 17.20 -2.06
N ASP A 18 -12.67 18.07 -3.03
CA ASP A 18 -12.95 19.47 -2.79
C ASP A 18 -14.24 19.66 -1.96
N GLY A 19 -14.18 20.52 -0.97
CA GLY A 19 -15.33 20.81 -0.11
C GLY A 19 -15.59 19.78 1.00
N LEU A 20 -14.77 18.75 1.15
CA LEU A 20 -14.87 17.81 2.28
C LEU A 20 -14.54 18.54 3.59
N GLN A 21 -15.40 18.33 4.59
CA GLN A 21 -15.19 18.85 5.93
C GLN A 21 -14.80 17.74 6.87
N PHE A 22 -13.76 17.98 7.65
CA PHE A 22 -13.24 17.04 8.64
C PHE A 22 -13.49 17.58 10.05
N LYS A 23 -13.65 16.69 11.02
CA LYS A 23 -13.60 17.05 12.44
C LYS A 23 -12.19 17.46 12.83
N ASP A 24 -12.07 18.26 13.88
CA ASP A 24 -10.77 18.64 14.41
C ASP A 24 -9.89 17.40 14.69
N GLY A 25 -8.68 17.41 14.16
CA GLY A 25 -7.74 16.31 14.28
C GLY A 25 -7.93 15.16 13.26
N ASP A 26 -8.93 15.22 12.39
CA ASP A 26 -9.14 14.27 11.30
C ASP A 26 -8.63 14.86 9.98
N GLN A 27 -8.23 13.99 9.05
CA GLN A 27 -7.73 14.39 7.74
C GLN A 27 -8.00 13.30 6.70
N LEU A 28 -7.91 13.68 5.44
CA LEU A 28 -8.02 12.71 4.35
C LEU A 28 -6.91 11.68 4.42
N LYS A 29 -7.27 10.40 4.47
CA LYS A 29 -6.34 9.28 4.38
C LYS A 29 -6.35 8.67 2.99
N VAL A 30 -7.53 8.31 2.50
CA VAL A 30 -7.74 7.70 1.19
C VAL A 30 -9.15 8.03 0.69
N ALA A 31 -9.27 8.23 -0.61
CA ALA A 31 -10.56 8.40 -1.30
C ALA A 31 -10.54 7.60 -2.60
N PHE A 32 -11.61 6.91 -2.90
CA PHE A 32 -11.75 6.12 -4.11
C PHE A 32 -13.22 5.89 -4.45
N HIS A 33 -13.48 5.54 -5.69
CA HIS A 33 -14.81 5.18 -6.16
C HIS A 33 -15.14 3.72 -5.85
N ALA A 34 -16.38 3.49 -5.44
CA ALA A 34 -16.92 2.15 -5.22
C ALA A 34 -18.41 2.10 -5.59
N ASN A 35 -18.88 0.94 -6.03
CA ASN A 35 -20.30 0.67 -6.17
C ASN A 35 -20.87 0.16 -4.83
N THR A 36 -22.15 0.33 -4.62
CA THR A 36 -22.82 -0.13 -3.40
C THR A 36 -22.74 -1.65 -3.19
N THR A 37 -22.53 -2.40 -4.27
CA THR A 37 -22.38 -3.85 -4.24
C THR A 37 -20.93 -4.31 -4.00
N ASP A 38 -19.97 -3.39 -4.01
CA ASP A 38 -18.56 -3.73 -3.83
C ASP A 38 -18.24 -4.10 -2.38
N LYS A 39 -17.28 -4.99 -2.23
CA LYS A 39 -16.58 -5.23 -0.97
C LYS A 39 -15.35 -4.34 -0.89
N LEU A 40 -15.15 -3.75 0.28
CA LEU A 40 -13.98 -2.95 0.58
C LEU A 40 -13.05 -3.75 1.50
N LEU A 41 -11.76 -3.68 1.23
CA LEU A 41 -10.72 -4.17 2.12
C LEU A 41 -10.05 -3.00 2.82
N ILE A 42 -9.86 -3.13 4.13
CA ILE A 42 -9.18 -2.17 4.98
C ILE A 42 -7.99 -2.88 5.61
N VAL A 43 -6.79 -2.38 5.36
CA VAL A 43 -5.55 -2.94 5.90
C VAL A 43 -5.03 -2.03 6.99
N THR A 44 -4.65 -2.61 8.13
CA THR A 44 -4.16 -1.87 9.30
C THR A 44 -2.65 -2.00 9.47
N THR A 45 -2.07 -1.10 10.26
CA THR A 45 -0.64 -1.13 10.63
C THR A 45 -0.26 -2.37 11.43
N GLY A 46 -1.22 -3.03 12.08
CA GLY A 46 -1.03 -4.32 12.75
C GLY A 46 -1.08 -5.54 11.83
N GLY A 47 -1.21 -5.34 10.52
CA GLY A 47 -1.21 -6.41 9.53
C GLY A 47 -2.53 -7.16 9.40
N LYS A 48 -3.62 -6.62 9.96
CA LYS A 48 -4.97 -7.17 9.78
C LYS A 48 -5.65 -6.58 8.55
N ALA A 49 -6.50 -7.39 7.92
CA ALA A 49 -7.43 -6.96 6.89
C ALA A 49 -8.87 -7.13 7.40
N PHE A 50 -9.68 -6.10 7.18
CA PHE A 50 -11.11 -6.10 7.45
C PHE A 50 -11.87 -6.01 6.14
N THR A 51 -12.99 -6.70 6.05
CA THR A 51 -13.87 -6.68 4.88
C THR A 51 -15.16 -6.00 5.24
N LEU A 52 -15.59 -5.03 4.43
CA LEU A 52 -16.79 -4.25 4.65
C LEU A 52 -17.53 -4.06 3.32
N GLY A 53 -18.83 -4.32 3.30
CA GLY A 53 -19.66 -3.97 2.16
C GLY A 53 -19.77 -2.45 2.03
N ALA A 54 -19.65 -1.92 0.82
CA ALA A 54 -19.77 -0.49 0.58
C ALA A 54 -21.15 0.06 0.98
N ASP A 55 -22.20 -0.77 0.89
CA ASP A 55 -23.56 -0.47 1.32
C ASP A 55 -23.73 -0.29 2.86
N LYS A 56 -22.73 -0.73 3.63
CA LYS A 56 -22.73 -0.61 5.11
C LYS A 56 -22.09 0.69 5.61
N LEU A 57 -21.51 1.47 4.72
CA LEU A 57 -20.93 2.75 5.10
C LEU A 57 -22.03 3.79 5.36
N PRO A 58 -21.80 4.71 6.33
CA PRO A 58 -22.71 5.81 6.55
C PRO A 58 -22.82 6.70 5.32
N GLY A 59 -24.01 7.21 5.05
CA GLY A 59 -24.27 8.10 3.92
C GLY A 59 -23.48 9.41 4.01
N GLY A 60 -23.33 10.08 2.86
CA GLY A 60 -22.48 11.28 2.70
C GLY A 60 -22.98 12.56 3.39
N ARG A 61 -23.98 12.48 4.23
CA ARG A 61 -24.46 13.61 5.05
C ARG A 61 -23.81 13.54 6.43
N GLY A 62 -23.10 14.61 6.83
CA GLY A 62 -22.44 14.71 8.12
C GLY A 62 -20.94 14.35 8.08
N HIS A 63 -20.34 14.19 9.24
CA HIS A 63 -18.90 14.01 9.42
C HIS A 63 -18.44 12.54 9.35
N GLY A 64 -19.32 11.62 8.95
CA GLY A 64 -19.04 10.18 8.94
C GLY A 64 -19.00 9.55 10.34
N GLU A 65 -18.61 8.28 10.39
CA GLU A 65 -18.52 7.52 11.63
C GLU A 65 -17.10 7.01 11.86
N PRO A 66 -16.66 6.86 13.11
CA PRO A 66 -15.41 6.20 13.41
C PRO A 66 -15.40 4.76 12.89
N LEU A 67 -14.38 4.40 12.14
CA LEU A 67 -14.25 3.05 11.57
C LEU A 67 -14.30 1.94 12.65
N ARG A 68 -13.79 2.25 13.85
CA ARG A 68 -13.78 1.33 15.00
C ARG A 68 -15.17 0.92 15.50
N ILE A 69 -16.21 1.65 15.13
CA ILE A 69 -17.61 1.27 15.42
C ILE A 69 -18.07 0.19 14.45
N ILE A 70 -17.53 0.20 13.23
CA ILE A 70 -17.96 -0.68 12.13
C ILE A 70 -17.16 -2.00 12.15
N VAL A 71 -15.85 -1.93 12.44
CA VAL A 71 -14.96 -3.09 12.52
C VAL A 71 -14.20 -3.10 13.85
N ASP A 72 -13.87 -4.30 14.35
CA ASP A 72 -13.20 -4.48 15.63
C ASP A 72 -11.68 -4.26 15.49
N MET A 73 -11.28 -3.02 15.21
CA MET A 73 -9.89 -2.63 15.06
C MET A 73 -9.28 -2.30 16.44
N ASP A 74 -8.12 -2.88 16.73
CA ASP A 74 -7.40 -2.63 17.99
C ASP A 74 -6.99 -1.16 18.14
N ASN A 75 -6.95 -0.67 19.38
CA ASN A 75 -6.71 0.76 19.65
C ASN A 75 -5.30 1.23 19.31
N ASP A 76 -4.32 0.33 19.30
CA ASP A 76 -2.92 0.57 18.95
C ASP A 76 -2.65 0.52 17.44
N GLN A 77 -3.67 0.23 16.63
CA GLN A 77 -3.57 0.14 15.18
C GLN A 77 -4.22 1.35 14.50
N ALA A 78 -3.66 1.71 13.34
CA ALA A 78 -4.19 2.70 12.43
C ALA A 78 -4.53 2.08 11.08
N VAL A 79 -5.38 2.72 10.30
CA VAL A 79 -5.63 2.34 8.91
C VAL A 79 -4.38 2.66 8.09
N LEU A 80 -3.83 1.64 7.44
CA LEU A 80 -2.76 1.81 6.48
C LEU A 80 -3.31 2.24 5.12
N THR A 81 -4.26 1.49 4.60
CA THR A 81 -4.94 1.75 3.33
C THR A 81 -6.29 1.06 3.28
N ALA A 82 -7.12 1.49 2.32
CA ALA A 82 -8.39 0.85 1.99
C ALA A 82 -8.61 0.92 0.48
N PHE A 83 -9.27 -0.07 -0.07
CA PHE A 83 -9.50 -0.17 -1.51
C PHE A 83 -10.68 -1.09 -1.82
N VAL A 84 -11.20 -1.02 -3.04
CA VAL A 84 -12.21 -1.94 -3.54
C VAL A 84 -11.56 -3.30 -3.79
N HIS A 85 -12.19 -4.36 -3.26
CA HIS A 85 -11.70 -5.73 -3.43
C HIS A 85 -11.77 -6.17 -4.91
N ASP A 86 -10.65 -6.68 -5.39
CA ASP A 86 -10.51 -7.34 -6.68
C ASP A 86 -10.04 -8.79 -6.45
N PRO A 87 -10.92 -9.80 -6.68
CA PRO A 87 -10.59 -11.20 -6.40
C PRO A 87 -9.46 -11.78 -7.26
N THR A 88 -9.07 -11.09 -8.32
CA THR A 88 -8.00 -11.53 -9.24
C THR A 88 -6.64 -10.91 -8.91
N ARG A 89 -6.60 -9.92 -8.02
CA ARG A 89 -5.41 -9.15 -7.70
C ARG A 89 -4.55 -9.83 -6.65
N LYS A 90 -3.23 -9.63 -6.77
CA LYS A 90 -2.24 -9.95 -5.74
C LYS A 90 -1.64 -8.66 -5.20
N LEU A 91 -1.28 -8.68 -3.93
CA LEU A 91 -0.69 -7.55 -3.24
C LEU A 91 0.67 -7.94 -2.64
N LEU A 92 1.61 -7.01 -2.63
CA LEU A 92 2.86 -7.10 -1.89
C LEU A 92 2.70 -6.33 -0.58
N MET A 93 2.81 -7.04 0.53
CA MET A 93 2.82 -6.44 1.86
C MET A 93 4.24 -6.36 2.39
N ALA A 94 4.57 -5.24 3.01
CA ALA A 94 5.88 -5.02 3.61
C ALA A 94 5.78 -4.35 4.97
N SER A 95 6.63 -4.80 5.90
CA SER A 95 6.77 -4.21 7.23
C SER A 95 7.85 -3.12 7.25
N THR A 96 7.83 -2.30 8.30
CA THR A 96 8.80 -1.20 8.51
C THR A 96 10.24 -1.68 8.42
N VAL A 97 10.56 -2.84 9.00
CA VAL A 97 11.92 -3.40 8.99
C VAL A 97 12.30 -4.07 7.66
N GLY A 98 11.40 -4.10 6.69
CA GLY A 98 11.69 -4.58 5.34
C GLY A 98 11.50 -6.09 5.14
N ASN A 99 10.60 -6.71 5.88
CA ASN A 99 10.09 -8.06 5.57
C ASN A 99 8.81 -7.95 4.75
N GLY A 100 8.55 -8.94 3.91
CA GLY A 100 7.32 -8.93 3.12
C GLY A 100 7.09 -10.21 2.34
N PHE A 101 5.95 -10.26 1.69
CA PHE A 101 5.50 -11.38 0.86
C PHE A 101 4.35 -10.95 -0.04
N ILE A 102 4.07 -11.80 -1.03
CA ILE A 102 2.91 -11.62 -1.91
C ILE A 102 1.74 -12.39 -1.31
N VAL A 103 0.57 -11.77 -1.31
CA VAL A 103 -0.69 -12.39 -0.89
C VAL A 103 -1.74 -12.25 -1.99
N ALA A 104 -2.49 -13.33 -2.26
CA ALA A 104 -3.68 -13.22 -3.09
C ALA A 104 -4.74 -12.41 -2.33
N GLU A 105 -5.31 -11.39 -2.96
CA GLU A 105 -6.26 -10.51 -2.29
C GLU A 105 -7.49 -11.27 -1.81
N SER A 106 -7.92 -12.32 -2.52
CA SER A 106 -8.99 -13.22 -2.09
C SER A 106 -8.73 -13.90 -0.75
N ASP A 107 -7.46 -14.12 -0.38
CA ASP A 107 -7.07 -14.68 0.92
C ASP A 107 -7.17 -13.65 2.06
N MET A 108 -7.28 -12.37 1.75
CA MET A 108 -7.41 -11.29 2.73
C MET A 108 -8.85 -11.06 3.19
N VAL A 109 -9.82 -11.60 2.47
CA VAL A 109 -11.25 -11.40 2.80
C VAL A 109 -11.59 -12.07 4.12
N ALA A 110 -12.17 -11.30 5.04
CA ALA A 110 -12.64 -11.74 6.35
C ALA A 110 -14.18 -11.77 6.41
N ASN A 111 -14.73 -12.81 7.01
CA ASN A 111 -16.18 -12.97 7.16
C ASN A 111 -16.72 -12.44 8.50
N THR A 112 -15.85 -11.92 9.36
CA THR A 112 -16.22 -11.42 10.69
C THR A 112 -15.70 -10.01 10.91
N ARG A 113 -16.31 -9.27 11.82
CA ARG A 113 -15.88 -7.92 12.24
C ARG A 113 -14.47 -7.89 12.86
N LYS A 114 -13.98 -9.03 13.34
CA LYS A 114 -12.64 -9.16 13.92
C LYS A 114 -11.52 -9.09 12.89
N GLY A 115 -11.88 -9.20 11.61
CA GLY A 115 -10.91 -9.20 10.53
C GLY A 115 -10.08 -10.48 10.48
N LYS A 116 -9.01 -10.43 9.68
CA LYS A 116 -8.11 -11.54 9.44
C LYS A 116 -6.67 -11.06 9.53
N GLN A 117 -5.85 -11.74 10.34
CA GLN A 117 -4.41 -11.45 10.39
C GLN A 117 -3.75 -11.93 9.10
N ILE A 118 -3.09 -11.05 8.39
CA ILE A 118 -2.36 -11.34 7.15
C ILE A 118 -0.86 -11.24 7.37
N MET A 119 -0.35 -10.08 7.80
CA MET A 119 1.06 -9.92 8.11
C MET A 119 1.28 -9.99 9.63
N ASN A 120 2.15 -10.89 10.06
CA ASN A 120 2.52 -11.00 11.47
C ASN A 120 3.60 -9.97 11.78
N VAL A 121 3.23 -8.92 12.51
CA VAL A 121 4.12 -7.87 12.99
C VAL A 121 3.92 -7.67 14.50
N SER A 122 4.95 -7.18 15.17
CA SER A 122 4.91 -6.81 16.59
C SER A 122 5.62 -5.49 16.77
N LEU A 123 5.01 -4.57 17.51
CA LEU A 123 5.63 -3.28 17.80
C LEU A 123 7.07 -3.45 18.30
N PRO A 124 8.00 -2.60 17.86
CA PRO A 124 7.82 -1.38 17.05
C PRO A 124 7.68 -1.61 15.54
N ASP A 125 7.78 -2.85 15.04
CA ASP A 125 7.55 -3.17 13.63
C ASP A 125 6.05 -3.12 13.31
N GLU A 126 5.72 -2.53 12.17
CA GLU A 126 4.35 -2.38 11.68
C GLU A 126 4.28 -2.74 10.21
N THR A 127 3.10 -3.10 9.74
CA THR A 127 2.82 -3.15 8.30
C THR A 127 2.84 -1.73 7.77
N ARG A 128 3.67 -1.47 6.77
CA ARG A 128 3.91 -0.11 6.26
C ARG A 128 3.44 0.10 4.83
N LEU A 129 3.50 -0.94 4.02
CA LEU A 129 3.10 -0.89 2.62
C LEU A 129 2.24 -2.09 2.24
N CYS A 130 1.27 -1.83 1.39
CA CYS A 130 0.43 -2.81 0.75
C CYS A 130 0.18 -2.30 -0.67
N VAL A 131 0.90 -2.84 -1.64
CA VAL A 131 0.92 -2.34 -3.03
C VAL A 131 0.49 -3.43 -4.01
N PRO A 132 -0.18 -3.07 -5.11
CA PRO A 132 -0.53 -4.04 -6.15
C PRO A 132 0.71 -4.68 -6.77
N VAL A 133 0.65 -5.98 -7.01
CA VAL A 133 1.66 -6.72 -7.76
C VAL A 133 1.41 -6.56 -9.23
N THR A 134 2.37 -5.97 -9.93
CA THR A 134 2.37 -5.80 -11.39
C THR A 134 3.76 -6.08 -11.95
N GLY A 135 3.83 -6.51 -13.21
CA GLY A 135 5.09 -6.75 -13.89
C GLY A 135 5.89 -7.94 -13.33
N ASP A 136 7.20 -7.84 -13.38
CA ASP A 136 8.14 -8.93 -13.08
C ASP A 136 9.28 -8.53 -12.11
N HIS A 137 9.33 -7.27 -11.69
CA HIS A 137 10.36 -6.74 -10.79
C HIS A 137 9.77 -5.89 -9.67
N VAL A 138 10.54 -5.78 -8.60
CA VAL A 138 10.27 -4.95 -7.44
C VAL A 138 11.40 -3.96 -7.27
N ALA A 139 11.07 -2.68 -7.13
CA ALA A 139 11.98 -1.65 -6.66
C ALA A 139 11.59 -1.27 -5.24
N ILE A 140 12.52 -1.37 -4.31
CA ILE A 140 12.36 -1.00 -2.91
C ILE A 140 13.40 0.05 -2.52
N ILE A 141 12.95 1.04 -1.79
CA ILE A 141 13.80 2.13 -1.30
C ILE A 141 13.65 2.24 0.22
N GLY A 142 14.79 2.36 0.91
CA GLY A 142 14.84 2.60 2.34
C GLY A 142 14.83 4.09 2.69
N GLU A 143 14.55 4.40 3.95
CA GLU A 143 14.70 5.75 4.50
C GLU A 143 16.15 6.25 4.40
N ASN A 144 17.12 5.32 4.32
CA ASN A 144 18.53 5.59 4.06
C ASN A 144 18.84 5.99 2.60
N ARG A 145 17.81 6.12 1.76
CA ARG A 145 17.89 6.48 0.34
C ARG A 145 18.65 5.47 -0.53
N LYS A 146 18.72 4.22 -0.11
CA LYS A 146 19.24 3.13 -0.93
C LYS A 146 18.11 2.40 -1.61
N MET A 147 18.23 2.19 -2.91
CA MET A 147 17.29 1.45 -3.74
C MET A 147 17.86 0.09 -4.10
N LEU A 148 17.00 -0.91 -4.13
CA LEU A 148 17.31 -2.26 -4.60
C LEU A 148 16.21 -2.69 -5.58
N ILE A 149 16.61 -3.28 -6.70
CA ILE A 149 15.70 -3.87 -7.68
C ILE A 149 15.98 -5.37 -7.74
N PHE A 150 14.96 -6.18 -7.58
CA PHE A 150 15.07 -7.63 -7.67
C PHE A 150 13.86 -8.23 -8.39
N ALA A 151 14.02 -9.46 -8.88
CA ALA A 151 12.95 -10.16 -9.57
C ALA A 151 11.80 -10.51 -8.61
N LEU A 152 10.57 -10.26 -9.04
CA LEU A 152 9.36 -10.57 -8.29
C LEU A 152 9.28 -12.06 -7.92
N SER A 153 9.83 -12.94 -8.77
CA SER A 153 9.90 -14.39 -8.55
C SER A 153 10.70 -14.80 -7.30
N GLN A 154 11.50 -13.90 -6.73
CA GLN A 154 12.23 -14.15 -5.46
C GLN A 154 11.34 -14.02 -4.22
N LEU A 155 10.08 -13.60 -4.37
CA LEU A 155 9.14 -13.45 -3.27
C LEU A 155 8.23 -14.67 -3.14
N PRO A 156 7.99 -15.16 -1.91
CA PRO A 156 6.99 -16.18 -1.67
C PRO A 156 5.58 -15.60 -1.75
N GLU A 157 4.64 -16.39 -2.21
CA GLU A 157 3.22 -16.13 -2.06
C GLU A 157 2.71 -16.86 -0.83
N MET A 158 2.10 -16.12 0.09
CA MET A 158 1.63 -16.63 1.37
C MET A 158 0.26 -16.05 1.69
N SER A 159 -0.58 -16.81 2.38
CA SER A 159 -1.88 -16.30 2.88
C SER A 159 -1.74 -15.55 4.21
N ARG A 160 -0.70 -15.85 4.96
CA ARG A 160 -0.38 -15.24 6.27
C ARG A 160 1.07 -15.50 6.63
N GLY A 161 1.70 -14.56 7.29
CA GLY A 161 3.03 -14.74 7.87
C GLY A 161 3.81 -13.44 8.05
N LYS A 162 5.07 -13.59 8.43
CA LYS A 162 6.03 -12.48 8.53
C LYS A 162 6.65 -12.14 7.18
N GLY A 163 6.72 -13.11 6.29
CA GLY A 163 7.40 -13.00 5.02
C GLY A 163 8.92 -13.13 5.12
N VAL A 164 9.58 -12.72 4.07
CA VAL A 164 11.03 -12.78 3.90
C VAL A 164 11.61 -11.38 3.85
N ARG A 165 12.91 -11.26 4.12
CA ARG A 165 13.59 -9.96 4.00
C ARG A 165 13.62 -9.50 2.56
N LEU A 166 13.16 -8.26 2.34
CA LEU A 166 13.13 -7.63 1.02
C LEU A 166 14.43 -6.86 0.76
N GLN A 167 14.83 -6.04 1.71
CA GLN A 167 16.04 -5.23 1.67
C GLN A 167 16.67 -5.18 3.07
N ARG A 168 17.99 -5.08 3.12
CA ARG A 168 18.72 -4.98 4.39
C ARG A 168 19.04 -3.52 4.69
N TYR A 169 18.63 -3.07 5.87
CA TYR A 169 18.92 -1.75 6.39
C TYR A 169 19.92 -1.82 7.53
N LYS A 170 20.89 -0.89 7.52
CA LYS A 170 21.72 -0.62 8.70
C LYS A 170 20.97 0.29 9.65
N ASP A 171 20.31 1.30 9.10
CA ASP A 171 19.53 2.30 9.83
C ASP A 171 18.22 2.59 9.08
N GLY A 172 17.16 2.93 9.82
CA GLY A 172 15.86 3.23 9.27
C GLY A 172 15.10 1.97 8.82
N GLY A 173 14.07 2.17 8.04
CA GLY A 173 13.19 1.13 7.52
C GLY A 173 12.85 1.36 6.05
N VAL A 174 11.83 0.66 5.58
CA VAL A 174 11.31 0.82 4.23
C VAL A 174 10.67 2.20 4.06
N SER A 175 10.96 2.86 2.95
CA SER A 175 10.31 4.12 2.57
C SER A 175 9.20 3.90 1.56
N ASP A 176 9.50 3.19 0.46
CA ASP A 176 8.52 2.92 -0.59
C ASP A 176 8.87 1.67 -1.39
N ILE A 177 7.87 1.10 -2.04
CA ILE A 177 7.99 -0.05 -2.93
C ILE A 177 7.16 0.21 -4.19
N ARG A 178 7.69 -0.21 -5.33
CA ARG A 178 6.96 -0.25 -6.60
C ARG A 178 7.22 -1.57 -7.32
N CYS A 179 6.15 -2.26 -7.71
CA CYS A 179 6.23 -3.35 -8.68
C CYS A 179 6.16 -2.78 -10.10
N PHE A 180 6.93 -3.32 -11.02
CA PHE A 180 6.96 -2.85 -12.40
C PHE A 180 7.42 -3.94 -13.36
N ALA A 181 7.11 -3.75 -14.65
CA ALA A 181 7.65 -4.57 -15.73
C ALA A 181 8.99 -3.97 -16.18
N MET A 182 10.07 -4.76 -16.13
CA MET A 182 11.42 -4.28 -16.51
C MET A 182 11.49 -3.81 -17.97
N GLU A 183 10.70 -4.42 -18.83
CA GLU A 183 10.60 -4.01 -20.25
C GLU A 183 10.05 -2.58 -20.40
N GLU A 184 9.05 -2.23 -19.59
CA GLU A 184 8.48 -0.89 -19.56
C GLU A 184 9.37 0.12 -18.84
N GLY A 185 10.16 -0.35 -17.89
CA GLY A 185 11.07 0.44 -17.08
C GLY A 185 10.46 0.89 -15.76
N LEU A 186 11.31 1.44 -14.90
CA LEU A 186 10.93 2.01 -13.62
C LEU A 186 10.60 3.50 -13.78
N THR A 187 9.44 3.88 -13.29
CA THR A 187 8.99 5.28 -13.30
C THR A 187 8.97 5.87 -11.90
N TRP A 188 9.25 7.15 -11.80
CA TRP A 188 8.99 7.94 -10.60
C TRP A 188 8.64 9.38 -10.99
N GLU A 189 8.03 10.10 -10.07
CA GLU A 189 7.64 11.48 -10.23
C GLU A 189 8.41 12.37 -9.27
N ASP A 190 8.96 13.48 -9.74
CA ASP A 190 9.62 14.45 -8.88
C ASP A 190 8.62 15.43 -8.23
N SER A 191 9.12 16.29 -7.34
CA SER A 191 8.29 17.27 -6.62
C SER A 191 7.64 18.33 -7.53
N ALA A 192 8.06 18.42 -8.78
CA ALA A 192 7.49 19.33 -9.78
C ALA A 192 6.48 18.60 -10.71
N GLY A 193 6.15 17.33 -10.42
CA GLY A 193 5.22 16.55 -11.23
C GLY A 193 5.83 15.99 -12.52
N ARG A 194 7.15 16.02 -12.67
CA ARG A 194 7.81 15.46 -13.85
C ARG A 194 8.01 13.96 -13.66
N VAL A 195 7.58 13.18 -14.66
CA VAL A 195 7.72 11.72 -14.68
C VAL A 195 9.04 11.33 -15.35
N TYR A 196 9.81 10.50 -14.68
CA TYR A 196 11.05 9.90 -15.19
C TYR A 196 10.83 8.41 -15.40
N THR A 197 11.35 7.89 -16.52
CA THR A 197 11.37 6.46 -16.82
C THR A 197 12.81 6.03 -17.03
N ARG A 198 13.24 4.98 -16.33
CA ARG A 198 14.55 4.36 -16.50
C ARG A 198 14.40 2.94 -17.01
N LYS A 199 15.11 2.63 -18.07
CA LYS A 199 15.14 1.29 -18.67
C LYS A 199 16.22 0.42 -18.03
N ARG A 200 16.21 -0.87 -18.34
CA ARG A 200 17.13 -1.87 -17.77
C ARG A 200 18.59 -1.41 -17.78
N GLU A 201 19.05 -0.86 -18.89
CA GLU A 201 20.44 -0.43 -19.08
C GLU A 201 20.85 0.67 -18.09
N GLU A 202 19.90 1.53 -17.73
CA GLU A 202 20.10 2.61 -16.76
C GLU A 202 19.93 2.15 -15.31
N LEU A 203 19.34 0.96 -15.09
CA LEU A 203 19.03 0.42 -13.76
C LEU A 203 20.02 -0.64 -13.29
N THR A 204 20.99 -1.01 -14.09
CA THR A 204 21.92 -2.13 -13.85
C THR A 204 22.60 -2.09 -12.48
N GLU A 205 22.94 -0.91 -11.99
CA GLU A 205 23.62 -0.74 -10.69
C GLU A 205 22.75 -1.12 -9.49
N TRP A 206 21.42 -1.05 -9.64
CA TRP A 206 20.46 -1.31 -8.56
C TRP A 206 19.87 -2.72 -8.62
N ILE A 207 20.07 -3.43 -9.73
CA ILE A 207 19.57 -4.80 -9.91
C ILE A 207 20.50 -5.76 -9.16
N ALA A 208 19.94 -6.49 -8.20
CA ALA A 208 20.63 -7.50 -7.43
C ALA A 208 19.62 -8.52 -6.86
N ASP A 209 20.11 -9.47 -6.08
CA ASP A 209 19.23 -10.40 -5.37
C ASP A 209 18.52 -9.72 -4.20
N ARG A 210 17.35 -10.27 -3.86
CA ARG A 210 16.59 -9.89 -2.68
C ARG A 210 17.46 -9.88 -1.42
N ALA A 211 17.11 -9.06 -0.46
CA ALA A 211 17.78 -8.94 0.85
C ALA A 211 19.18 -8.29 0.82
N GLN A 212 19.60 -7.75 -0.30
CA GLN A 212 20.79 -6.91 -0.37
C GLN A 212 20.51 -5.50 0.17
N ALA A 213 21.55 -4.73 0.44
CA ALA A 213 21.40 -3.36 0.95
C ALA A 213 20.96 -2.37 -0.13
N GLY A 214 21.27 -2.64 -1.38
CA GLY A 214 21.07 -1.71 -2.48
C GLY A 214 22.13 -0.61 -2.53
N ARG A 215 21.90 0.38 -3.40
CA ARG A 215 22.78 1.53 -3.63
C ARG A 215 21.99 2.83 -3.53
N LEU A 216 22.68 3.94 -3.30
CA LEU A 216 22.06 5.25 -3.29
C LEU A 216 21.25 5.47 -4.56
N VAL A 217 20.07 6.08 -4.39
CA VAL A 217 19.14 6.38 -5.50
C VAL A 217 19.82 7.21 -6.59
N PRO A 218 19.31 7.15 -7.83
CA PRO A 218 19.81 7.98 -8.92
C PRO A 218 19.78 9.47 -8.58
N LYS A 219 20.73 10.22 -9.13
CA LYS A 219 20.73 11.68 -9.01
C LYS A 219 19.40 12.26 -9.52
N GLY A 220 18.79 13.14 -8.74
CA GLY A 220 17.49 13.72 -9.05
C GLY A 220 16.27 12.94 -8.57
N PHE A 221 16.48 11.79 -7.92
CA PHE A 221 15.37 11.07 -7.27
C PHE A 221 14.72 11.93 -6.17
N PRO A 222 13.39 11.90 -6.01
CA PRO A 222 12.69 12.77 -5.06
C PRO A 222 13.22 12.69 -3.63
N ARG A 223 13.25 13.84 -2.95
CA ARG A 223 13.66 13.91 -1.54
C ARG A 223 12.70 13.17 -0.60
N SER A 224 11.44 13.01 -1.02
CA SER A 224 10.44 12.25 -0.28
C SER A 224 10.82 10.78 -0.05
N GLY A 225 11.72 10.22 -0.89
CA GLY A 225 12.02 8.80 -0.90
C GLY A 225 10.87 7.95 -1.44
N LYS A 226 9.97 8.54 -2.21
CA LYS A 226 8.80 7.90 -2.81
C LYS A 226 8.89 7.91 -4.34
N PHE A 227 8.30 6.90 -4.98
CA PHE A 227 8.21 6.83 -6.43
C PHE A 227 7.14 7.77 -7.00
N SER A 228 6.20 8.20 -6.16
CA SER A 228 5.13 9.13 -6.52
C SER A 228 4.67 9.95 -5.33
#